data_dd7a0d0d55ec38473eabdb4292ae432d
#
_entry.id   dd7a0d0d55ec38473eabdb4292ae432d
#
_cell.length_a   1.000
_cell.length_b   1.000
_cell.length_c   1.000
_cell.angle_alpha   90.00
_cell.angle_beta   90.00
_cell.angle_gamma   90.00
#
_symmetry.space_group_name_H-M   'P 1'
#
loop_
_entity.id
_entity.type
_entity.pdbx_description
1 polymer ?
#
loop_
_entity_poly.entity_id
_entity_poly.type
_entity_poly.pdbx_seq_one_letter_code
_entity_poly.pdbx_strand_id
1 'polypeptide(L)'
;AWFTHTPGLKVVYPAFPKDAKGLLNASINDPNPVMFFEHKALYRSISEEVPDNYYTTELGKANIINKGSDLTIITYGLGVHWAIEVANEIDCSCEIIDLRTLVPLDSEMIFESVKKTGKALVLHEDCKTGGFGADISSLISENCFTFLDAPVIRCSSLDSPVPFANELEKNFLAKSRLKGKIMELSL
;
A
#
# COMPACT_ATOMS: atom_id res chain seq x y z
N ALA A 1 1.39 -12.15 3.45
CA ALA A 1 0.20 -12.85 3.97
C ALA A 1 0.48 -13.64 5.26
N TRP A 2 1.55 -14.42 5.38
CA TRP A 2 1.80 -15.28 6.56
C TRP A 2 1.77 -14.52 7.88
N PHE A 3 2.37 -13.35 7.94
CA PHE A 3 2.44 -12.55 9.16
C PHE A 3 1.14 -11.78 9.43
N THR A 4 0.45 -11.33 8.40
CA THR A 4 -0.84 -10.64 8.55
C THR A 4 -1.97 -11.57 8.99
N HIS A 5 -1.83 -12.89 8.73
CA HIS A 5 -2.78 -13.92 9.13
C HIS A 5 -2.59 -14.40 10.60
N THR A 6 -1.54 -13.94 11.29
CA THR A 6 -1.23 -14.41 12.66
C THR A 6 -1.83 -13.46 13.70
N PRO A 7 -2.91 -13.84 14.41
CA PRO A 7 -3.54 -13.01 15.43
C PRO A 7 -2.56 -12.59 16.54
N GLY A 8 -2.62 -11.32 16.96
CA GLY A 8 -1.75 -10.76 18.00
C GLY A 8 -0.38 -10.28 17.52
N LEU A 9 -0.02 -10.55 16.27
CA LEU A 9 1.19 -10.04 15.65
C LEU A 9 0.89 -8.70 14.95
N LYS A 10 1.70 -7.66 15.22
CA LYS A 10 1.65 -6.40 14.44
C LYS A 10 2.56 -6.50 13.22
N VAL A 11 2.15 -5.84 12.12
CA VAL A 11 2.90 -5.88 10.86
C VAL A 11 3.05 -4.47 10.33
N VAL A 12 4.29 -4.01 10.19
CA VAL A 12 4.67 -2.65 9.77
C VAL A 12 5.52 -2.72 8.51
N TYR A 13 5.27 -1.81 7.57
CA TYR A 13 5.98 -1.78 6.30
C TYR A 13 6.11 -0.33 5.77
N PRO A 14 7.14 0.43 6.19
CA PRO A 14 7.36 1.81 5.75
C PRO A 14 7.74 1.90 4.26
N ALA A 15 7.35 3.02 3.65
CA ALA A 15 7.72 3.39 2.29
C ALA A 15 8.78 4.51 2.25
N PHE A 16 8.91 5.32 3.31
CA PHE A 16 9.79 6.49 3.37
C PHE A 16 10.74 6.44 4.56
N PRO A 17 11.96 7.05 4.46
CA PRO A 17 12.96 7.05 5.54
C PRO A 17 12.46 7.66 6.85
N LYS A 18 11.71 8.77 6.79
CA LYS A 18 11.12 9.40 7.96
C LYS A 18 10.15 8.47 8.68
N ASP A 19 9.28 7.81 7.93
CA ASP A 19 8.35 6.82 8.50
C ASP A 19 9.09 5.58 9.01
N ALA A 20 10.13 5.12 8.32
CA ALA A 20 10.94 3.99 8.78
C ALA A 20 11.52 4.25 10.18
N LYS A 21 12.12 5.45 10.42
CA LYS A 21 12.63 5.82 11.74
C LYS A 21 11.51 5.91 12.79
N GLY A 22 10.42 6.62 12.47
CA GLY A 22 9.32 6.84 13.42
C GLY A 22 8.56 5.56 13.78
N LEU A 23 8.27 4.72 12.78
CA LEU A 23 7.60 3.43 12.97
C LEU A 23 8.51 2.41 13.68
N LEU A 24 9.83 2.42 13.41
CA LEU A 24 10.76 1.54 14.11
C LEU A 24 10.83 1.90 15.61
N ASN A 25 10.93 3.18 15.94
CA ASN A 25 10.90 3.64 17.31
C ASN A 25 9.58 3.26 18.01
N ALA A 26 8.44 3.41 17.33
CA ALA A 26 7.15 2.98 17.85
C ALA A 26 7.09 1.47 18.05
N SER A 27 7.62 0.69 17.11
CA SER A 27 7.65 -0.77 17.18
C SER A 27 8.50 -1.31 18.33
N ILE A 28 9.64 -0.67 18.61
CA ILE A 28 10.52 -1.04 19.74
C ILE A 28 9.82 -0.79 21.08
N ASN A 29 9.01 0.26 21.18
CA ASN A 29 8.26 0.60 22.38
C ASN A 29 6.94 -0.16 22.55
N ASP A 30 6.50 -0.89 21.53
CA ASP A 30 5.25 -1.66 21.60
C ASP A 30 5.42 -2.89 22.49
N PRO A 31 4.48 -3.18 23.41
CA PRO A 31 4.58 -4.35 24.28
C PRO A 31 4.28 -5.67 23.55
N ASN A 32 3.79 -5.63 22.32
CA ASN A 32 3.48 -6.83 21.53
C ASN A 32 4.57 -7.07 20.49
N PRO A 33 4.68 -8.30 19.96
CA PRO A 33 5.61 -8.59 18.88
C PRO A 33 5.22 -7.84 17.61
N VAL A 34 6.20 -7.17 16.98
CA VAL A 34 6.03 -6.42 15.74
C VAL A 34 6.93 -6.99 14.67
N MET A 35 6.34 -7.39 13.54
CA MET A 35 7.07 -7.71 12.32
C MET A 35 7.29 -6.41 11.54
N PHE A 36 8.53 -5.96 11.49
CA PHE A 36 8.93 -4.75 10.79
C PHE A 36 9.57 -5.14 9.46
N PHE A 37 8.87 -4.86 8.36
CA PHE A 37 9.34 -5.15 7.01
C PHE A 37 9.98 -3.94 6.38
N GLU A 38 11.08 -4.15 5.68
CA GLU A 38 11.78 -3.13 4.91
C GLU A 38 12.05 -3.64 3.50
N HIS A 39 11.76 -2.81 2.51
CA HIS A 39 12.03 -3.18 1.12
C HIS A 39 13.47 -2.88 0.75
N LYS A 40 14.25 -3.90 0.44
CA LYS A 40 15.69 -3.79 0.22
C LYS A 40 16.08 -2.83 -0.92
N ALA A 41 15.27 -2.75 -1.99
CA ALA A 41 15.52 -1.82 -3.07
C ALA A 41 15.38 -0.34 -2.63
N LEU A 42 14.53 -0.03 -1.64
CA LEU A 42 14.32 1.33 -1.15
C LEU A 42 15.53 1.91 -0.41
N TYR A 43 16.41 1.09 0.17
CA TYR A 43 17.60 1.56 0.89
C TYR A 43 18.53 2.47 0.08
N ARG A 44 18.56 2.32 -1.24
CA ARG A 44 19.48 3.04 -2.11
C ARG A 44 18.79 3.89 -3.17
N SER A 45 17.48 3.75 -3.33
CA SER A 45 16.71 4.45 -4.36
C SER A 45 16.00 5.69 -3.84
N ILE A 46 15.89 5.85 -2.51
CA ILE A 46 15.19 6.96 -1.89
C ILE A 46 16.10 7.65 -0.90
N SER A 47 16.02 8.98 -0.90
CA SER A 47 16.67 9.84 0.08
C SER A 47 15.70 10.90 0.55
N GLU A 48 15.63 11.11 1.85
CA GLU A 48 14.74 12.08 2.49
C GLU A 48 15.46 12.68 3.73
N GLU A 49 15.17 13.94 4.01
CA GLU A 49 15.62 14.55 5.25
C GLU A 49 14.85 13.97 6.44
N VAL A 50 15.58 13.35 7.36
CA VAL A 50 15.02 12.73 8.57
C VAL A 50 15.40 13.54 9.78
N PRO A 51 14.44 13.97 10.65
CA PRO A 51 14.75 14.71 11.86
C PRO A 51 15.71 13.95 12.79
N ASP A 52 16.71 14.64 13.34
CA ASP A 52 17.71 14.03 14.22
C ASP A 52 17.14 13.63 15.59
N ASN A 53 16.17 14.41 16.09
CA ASN A 53 15.53 14.14 17.38
C ASN A 53 14.77 12.81 17.38
N TYR A 54 14.53 12.30 18.59
CA TYR A 54 13.66 11.14 18.78
C TYR A 54 12.21 11.50 18.49
N TYR A 55 11.52 10.66 17.71
CA TYR A 55 10.08 10.72 17.48
C TYR A 55 9.54 9.33 17.15
N THR A 56 8.24 9.17 17.26
CA THR A 56 7.50 7.98 16.85
C THR A 56 6.46 8.35 15.81
N THR A 57 6.15 7.40 14.93
CA THR A 57 4.97 7.42 14.05
C THR A 57 3.97 6.41 14.60
N GLU A 58 2.72 6.81 14.73
CA GLU A 58 1.68 5.97 15.32
C GLU A 58 1.43 4.72 14.49
N LEU A 59 1.45 3.55 15.13
CA LEU A 59 1.10 2.28 14.51
C LEU A 59 -0.41 2.20 14.27
N GLY A 60 -0.82 1.68 13.11
CA GLY A 60 -2.22 1.60 12.73
C GLY A 60 -2.79 2.89 12.15
N LYS A 61 -1.91 3.84 11.76
CA LYS A 61 -2.31 5.06 11.07
C LYS A 61 -1.65 5.14 9.70
N ALA A 62 -2.50 5.19 8.67
CA ALA A 62 -2.09 5.39 7.29
C ALA A 62 -1.75 6.86 7.01
N ASN A 63 -1.24 7.15 5.81
CA ASN A 63 -0.92 8.50 5.37
C ASN A 63 -1.42 8.73 3.94
N ILE A 64 -2.03 9.88 3.69
CA ILE A 64 -2.36 10.31 2.33
C ILE A 64 -1.12 10.97 1.74
N ILE A 65 -0.51 10.29 0.77
CA ILE A 65 0.69 10.75 0.07
C ILE A 65 0.34 11.74 -1.02
N ASN A 66 -0.75 11.48 -1.74
CA ASN A 66 -1.29 12.36 -2.77
C ASN A 66 -2.79 12.48 -2.58
N LYS A 67 -3.31 13.70 -2.63
CA LYS A 67 -4.76 13.95 -2.60
C LYS A 67 -5.33 13.84 -3.99
N GLY A 68 -6.49 13.19 -4.12
CA GLY A 68 -7.18 13.00 -5.38
C GLY A 68 -8.69 12.89 -5.21
N SER A 69 -9.41 12.94 -6.33
CA SER A 69 -10.88 12.93 -6.37
C SER A 69 -11.47 11.77 -7.19
N ASP A 70 -10.70 11.15 -8.08
CA ASP A 70 -11.26 10.24 -9.09
C ASP A 70 -11.07 8.76 -8.73
N LEU A 71 -10.03 8.43 -7.98
CA LEU A 71 -9.66 7.06 -7.63
C LEU A 71 -8.83 7.03 -6.36
N THR A 72 -9.10 6.11 -5.45
CA THR A 72 -8.23 5.80 -4.31
C THR A 72 -7.32 4.61 -4.64
N ILE A 73 -6.01 4.82 -4.55
CA ILE A 73 -4.99 3.76 -4.61
C ILE A 73 -4.52 3.47 -3.20
N ILE A 74 -4.79 2.25 -2.72
CA ILE A 74 -4.41 1.76 -1.40
C ILE A 74 -3.18 0.87 -1.56
N THR A 75 -2.08 1.22 -0.90
CA THR A 75 -0.81 0.51 -1.09
C THR A 75 0.12 0.63 0.12
N TYR A 76 1.30 0.03 0.05
CA TYR A 76 2.35 0.05 1.08
C TYR A 76 3.72 -0.26 0.49
N GLY A 77 4.78 0.10 1.21
CA GLY A 77 6.16 -0.19 0.82
C GLY A 77 6.52 0.32 -0.57
N LEU A 78 7.13 -0.51 -1.40
CA LEU A 78 7.54 -0.14 -2.77
C LEU A 78 6.35 0.25 -3.67
N GLY A 79 5.15 -0.30 -3.41
CA GLY A 79 3.94 0.03 -4.15
C GLY A 79 3.57 1.51 -4.10
N VAL A 80 3.91 2.22 -3.02
CA VAL A 80 3.68 3.67 -2.89
C VAL A 80 4.43 4.44 -3.97
N HIS A 81 5.69 4.08 -4.21
CA HIS A 81 6.53 4.73 -5.22
C HIS A 81 6.04 4.44 -6.63
N TRP A 82 5.58 3.21 -6.90
CA TRP A 82 4.94 2.87 -8.18
C TRP A 82 3.66 3.67 -8.42
N ALA A 83 2.84 3.84 -7.37
CA ALA A 83 1.62 4.64 -7.46
C ALA A 83 1.91 6.11 -7.77
N ILE A 84 2.88 6.72 -7.09
CA ILE A 84 3.32 8.11 -7.32
C ILE A 84 3.82 8.29 -8.77
N GLU A 85 4.70 7.39 -9.23
CA GLU A 85 5.28 7.46 -10.57
C GLU A 85 4.18 7.40 -11.64
N VAL A 86 3.29 6.42 -11.56
CA VAL A 86 2.22 6.24 -12.55
C VAL A 86 1.18 7.36 -12.47
N ALA A 87 0.81 7.82 -11.28
CA ALA A 87 -0.15 8.93 -11.12
C ALA A 87 0.35 10.23 -11.79
N ASN A 88 1.67 10.46 -11.82
CA ASN A 88 2.26 11.61 -12.50
C ASN A 88 2.27 11.51 -14.04
N GLU A 89 2.00 10.31 -14.58
CA GLU A 89 2.00 10.05 -16.04
C GLU A 89 0.62 10.05 -16.67
N ILE A 90 -0.44 10.13 -15.86
CA ILE A 90 -1.82 9.95 -16.32
C ILE A 90 -2.69 11.14 -15.93
N ASP A 91 -3.73 11.37 -16.70
CA ASP A 91 -4.74 12.40 -16.41
C ASP A 91 -5.88 11.76 -15.57
N CYS A 92 -5.56 11.42 -14.31
CA CYS A 92 -6.49 10.89 -13.33
C CYS A 92 -6.09 11.39 -11.94
N SER A 93 -7.01 12.02 -11.23
CA SER A 93 -6.78 12.57 -9.91
C SER A 93 -6.78 11.46 -8.85
N CYS A 94 -5.65 10.76 -8.72
CA CYS A 94 -5.49 9.64 -7.81
C CYS A 94 -5.21 10.10 -6.38
N GLU A 95 -6.02 9.66 -5.42
CA GLU A 95 -5.67 9.70 -4.01
C GLU A 95 -4.82 8.48 -3.65
N ILE A 96 -3.62 8.70 -3.13
CA ILE A 96 -2.69 7.62 -2.80
C ILE A 96 -2.57 7.51 -1.29
N ILE A 97 -2.94 6.34 -0.74
CA ILE A 97 -2.82 6.00 0.67
C ILE A 97 -1.64 5.04 0.86
N ASP A 98 -0.65 5.47 1.67
CA ASP A 98 0.36 4.59 2.24
C ASP A 98 -0.16 4.02 3.56
N LEU A 99 -0.38 2.72 3.61
CA LEU A 99 -0.91 2.04 4.79
C LEU A 99 0.05 2.07 5.98
N ARG A 100 1.38 2.08 5.75
CA ARG A 100 2.44 2.04 6.77
C ARG A 100 2.36 0.82 7.68
N THR A 101 1.16 0.49 8.16
CA THR A 101 0.87 -0.65 9.04
C THR A 101 -0.21 -1.52 8.41
N LEU A 102 0.08 -2.79 8.26
CA LEU A 102 -0.88 -3.77 7.73
C LEU A 102 -1.75 -4.36 8.85
N VAL A 103 -1.17 -4.52 10.04
CA VAL A 103 -1.86 -4.98 11.26
C VAL A 103 -1.35 -4.17 12.45
N PRO A 104 -2.19 -3.35 13.11
CA PRO A 104 -3.58 -3.04 12.75
C PRO A 104 -3.68 -2.18 11.49
N LEU A 105 -4.76 -2.33 10.74
CA LEU A 105 -5.04 -1.56 9.53
C LEU A 105 -5.83 -0.29 9.86
N ASP A 106 -5.52 0.85 9.25
CA ASP A 106 -6.31 2.07 9.31
C ASP A 106 -7.48 1.99 8.32
N SER A 107 -8.49 1.22 8.69
CA SER A 107 -9.69 1.02 7.85
C SER A 107 -10.53 2.28 7.70
N GLU A 108 -10.55 3.16 8.71
CA GLU A 108 -11.30 4.42 8.67
C GLU A 108 -10.80 5.32 7.54
N MET A 109 -9.49 5.55 7.46
CA MET A 109 -8.89 6.34 6.37
C MET A 109 -9.18 5.74 4.99
N ILE A 110 -9.12 4.42 4.86
CA ILE A 110 -9.47 3.74 3.61
C ILE A 110 -10.93 4.02 3.23
N PHE A 111 -11.85 3.86 4.17
CA PHE A 111 -13.28 4.05 3.92
C PHE A 111 -13.64 5.50 3.57
N GLU A 112 -13.06 6.47 4.28
CA GLU A 112 -13.27 7.88 3.99
C GLU A 112 -12.82 8.25 2.58
N SER A 113 -11.63 7.79 2.20
CA SER A 113 -11.08 8.04 0.87
C SER A 113 -11.91 7.36 -0.23
N VAL A 114 -12.25 6.07 -0.06
CA VAL A 114 -13.06 5.33 -1.04
C VAL A 114 -14.45 5.93 -1.20
N LYS A 115 -15.10 6.33 -0.10
CA LYS A 115 -16.41 7.02 -0.16
C LYS A 115 -16.35 8.36 -0.88
N LYS A 116 -15.22 9.05 -0.83
CA LYS A 116 -15.00 10.31 -1.54
C LYS A 116 -14.79 10.11 -3.03
N THR A 117 -14.02 9.10 -3.43
CA THR A 117 -13.61 8.90 -4.83
C THR A 117 -14.52 7.95 -5.62
N GLY A 118 -15.33 7.14 -4.93
CA GLY A 118 -16.21 6.14 -5.56
C GLY A 118 -15.50 4.94 -6.17
N LYS A 119 -14.16 4.98 -6.31
CA LYS A 119 -13.37 3.95 -7.01
C LYS A 119 -12.14 3.56 -6.18
N ALA A 120 -11.82 2.27 -6.13
CA ALA A 120 -10.72 1.75 -5.34
C ALA A 120 -9.83 0.76 -6.11
N LEU A 121 -8.52 0.97 -6.04
CA LEU A 121 -7.48 0.08 -6.52
C LEU A 121 -6.56 -0.30 -5.36
N VAL A 122 -6.45 -1.59 -5.05
CA VAL A 122 -5.51 -2.12 -4.07
C VAL A 122 -4.26 -2.60 -4.79
N LEU A 123 -3.14 -1.93 -4.52
CA LEU A 123 -1.84 -2.22 -5.14
C LEU A 123 -0.91 -2.88 -4.13
N HIS A 124 -0.34 -4.01 -4.48
CA HIS A 124 0.70 -4.66 -3.66
C HIS A 124 1.67 -5.50 -4.49
N GLU A 125 2.86 -5.73 -3.96
CA GLU A 125 3.91 -6.50 -4.61
C GLU A 125 3.72 -8.01 -4.49
N ASP A 126 2.96 -8.49 -3.50
CA ASP A 126 2.67 -9.90 -3.28
C ASP A 126 1.81 -10.49 -4.43
N CYS A 127 1.74 -11.81 -4.51
CA CYS A 127 0.88 -12.53 -5.44
C CYS A 127 -0.59 -12.16 -5.29
N LYS A 128 -1.38 -12.36 -6.33
CA LYS A 128 -2.81 -12.06 -6.31
C LYS A 128 -3.59 -13.01 -5.41
N THR A 129 -3.29 -14.31 -5.50
CA THR A 129 -3.94 -15.34 -4.69
C THR A 129 -3.33 -15.39 -3.29
N GLY A 130 -4.16 -15.23 -2.26
CA GLY A 130 -3.73 -15.24 -0.87
C GLY A 130 -2.94 -13.99 -0.43
N GLY A 131 -2.72 -13.01 -1.30
CA GLY A 131 -2.09 -11.74 -0.93
C GLY A 131 -3.03 -10.87 -0.10
N PHE A 132 -2.46 -10.06 0.81
CA PHE A 132 -3.20 -9.20 1.75
C PHE A 132 -4.16 -8.20 1.08
N GLY A 133 -3.94 -7.86 -0.17
CA GLY A 133 -4.86 -7.04 -0.95
C GLY A 133 -6.24 -7.65 -1.14
N ALA A 134 -6.41 -8.97 -0.96
CA ALA A 134 -7.72 -9.62 -0.99
C ALA A 134 -8.56 -9.24 0.24
N ASP A 135 -7.93 -9.23 1.43
CA ASP A 135 -8.59 -8.83 2.68
C ASP A 135 -9.00 -7.37 2.63
N ILE A 136 -8.12 -6.48 2.15
CA ILE A 136 -8.44 -5.05 1.97
C ILE A 136 -9.61 -4.88 0.98
N SER A 137 -9.60 -5.60 -0.14
CA SER A 137 -10.67 -5.54 -1.14
C SER A 137 -12.01 -6.03 -0.58
N SER A 138 -12.01 -7.10 0.22
CA SER A 138 -13.21 -7.59 0.92
C SER A 138 -13.72 -6.55 1.90
N LEU A 139 -12.85 -6.00 2.72
CA LEU A 139 -13.17 -4.98 3.71
C LEU A 139 -13.81 -3.73 3.07
N ILE A 140 -13.27 -3.25 1.94
CA ILE A 140 -13.84 -2.14 1.19
C ILE A 140 -15.23 -2.51 0.65
N SER A 141 -15.37 -3.70 0.08
CA SER A 141 -16.65 -4.16 -0.48
C SER A 141 -17.73 -4.30 0.59
N GLU A 142 -17.37 -4.76 1.78
CA GLU A 142 -18.31 -4.88 2.91
C GLU A 142 -18.77 -3.53 3.47
N ASN A 143 -17.88 -2.53 3.51
CA ASN A 143 -18.14 -1.27 4.22
C ASN A 143 -18.42 -0.07 3.31
N CYS A 144 -18.07 -0.17 2.02
CA CYS A 144 -18.21 0.94 1.06
C CYS A 144 -19.04 0.58 -0.17
N PHE A 145 -19.70 -0.59 -0.22
CA PHE A 145 -20.41 -1.09 -1.42
C PHE A 145 -21.34 -0.06 -2.07
N THR A 146 -22.13 0.64 -1.27
CA THR A 146 -23.11 1.63 -1.76
C THR A 146 -22.48 2.95 -2.26
N PHE A 147 -21.18 3.11 -2.06
CA PHE A 147 -20.42 4.28 -2.49
C PHE A 147 -19.52 3.97 -3.70
N LEU A 148 -19.46 2.69 -4.12
CA LEU A 148 -18.60 2.28 -5.22
C LEU A 148 -19.31 2.46 -6.57
N ASP A 149 -18.65 3.17 -7.47
CA ASP A 149 -19.06 3.34 -8.88
C ASP A 149 -18.52 2.21 -9.79
N ALA A 150 -17.55 1.43 -9.28
CA ALA A 150 -16.93 0.32 -9.98
C ALA A 150 -16.49 -0.79 -9.00
N PRO A 151 -16.26 -2.03 -9.47
CA PRO A 151 -15.66 -3.07 -8.64
C PRO A 151 -14.30 -2.67 -8.09
N VAL A 152 -13.97 -3.09 -6.86
CA VAL A 152 -12.63 -2.92 -6.30
C VAL A 152 -11.63 -3.74 -7.12
N ILE A 153 -10.64 -3.08 -7.71
CA ILE A 153 -9.60 -3.74 -8.52
C ILE A 153 -8.36 -4.00 -7.67
N ARG A 154 -7.82 -5.21 -7.78
CA ARG A 154 -6.51 -5.57 -7.22
C ARG A 154 -5.45 -5.59 -8.31
N CYS A 155 -4.42 -4.77 -8.14
CA CYS A 155 -3.20 -4.78 -8.94
C CYS A 155 -2.07 -5.41 -8.11
N SER A 156 -1.65 -6.61 -8.47
CA SER A 156 -0.69 -7.44 -7.73
C SER A 156 0.34 -8.04 -8.67
N SER A 157 1.39 -8.64 -8.12
CA SER A 157 2.27 -9.49 -8.90
C SER A 157 1.56 -10.76 -9.39
N LEU A 158 2.18 -11.48 -10.30
CA LEU A 158 1.61 -12.70 -10.89
C LEU A 158 1.64 -13.85 -9.87
N ASP A 159 0.69 -14.78 -10.00
CA ASP A 159 0.68 -16.03 -9.22
C ASP A 159 1.70 -17.02 -9.77
N SER A 160 2.98 -16.68 -9.61
CA SER A 160 4.11 -17.50 -10.02
C SER A 160 5.29 -17.29 -9.07
N PRO A 161 6.28 -18.20 -9.02
CA PRO A 161 7.52 -17.94 -8.30
C PRO A 161 8.21 -16.68 -8.81
N VAL A 162 8.85 -15.93 -7.90
CA VAL A 162 9.61 -14.72 -8.26
C VAL A 162 10.75 -15.07 -9.19
N PRO A 163 10.78 -14.52 -10.40
CA PRO A 163 11.86 -14.82 -11.35
C PRO A 163 13.15 -14.05 -11.05
N PHE A 164 14.29 -14.66 -11.34
CA PHE A 164 15.61 -14.02 -11.17
C PHE A 164 16.05 -13.16 -12.37
N ALA A 165 15.57 -13.48 -13.58
CA ALA A 165 15.92 -12.71 -14.77
C ALA A 165 15.18 -11.38 -14.78
N ASN A 166 15.88 -10.26 -14.93
CA ASN A 166 15.34 -8.90 -14.87
C ASN A 166 14.12 -8.68 -15.79
N GLU A 167 14.16 -9.22 -17.01
CA GLU A 167 13.05 -9.07 -17.95
C GLU A 167 11.79 -9.84 -17.51
N LEU A 168 11.96 -10.99 -16.89
CA LEU A 168 10.86 -11.74 -16.33
C LEU A 168 10.32 -11.08 -15.05
N GLU A 169 11.20 -10.55 -14.20
CA GLU A 169 10.82 -9.84 -12.98
C GLU A 169 10.00 -8.58 -13.30
N LYS A 170 10.40 -7.79 -14.30
CA LYS A 170 9.60 -6.63 -14.76
C LYS A 170 8.18 -7.01 -15.12
N ASN A 171 7.98 -8.15 -15.81
CA ASN A 171 6.66 -8.64 -16.18
C ASN A 171 5.92 -9.27 -15.01
N PHE A 172 6.64 -9.83 -14.03
CA PHE A 172 6.08 -10.40 -12.82
C PHE A 172 5.46 -9.34 -11.91
N LEU A 173 6.16 -8.22 -11.70
CA LEU A 173 5.77 -7.18 -10.76
C LEU A 173 4.46 -6.46 -11.16
N ALA A 174 3.68 -6.06 -10.16
CA ALA A 174 2.43 -5.31 -10.31
C ALA A 174 2.60 -4.01 -11.11
N LYS A 175 3.75 -3.35 -10.99
CA LYS A 175 4.07 -2.07 -11.65
C LYS A 175 3.76 -2.08 -13.16
N SER A 176 4.10 -3.17 -13.86
CA SER A 176 3.90 -3.29 -15.31
C SER A 176 2.43 -3.23 -15.76
N ARG A 177 1.51 -3.51 -14.84
CA ARG A 177 0.05 -3.53 -15.11
C ARG A 177 -0.70 -2.36 -14.49
N LEU A 178 -0.05 -1.59 -13.61
CA LEU A 178 -0.69 -0.56 -12.80
C LEU A 178 -1.39 0.51 -13.66
N LYS A 179 -0.70 1.07 -14.65
CA LYS A 179 -1.27 2.09 -15.56
C LYS A 179 -2.54 1.60 -16.26
N GLY A 180 -2.51 0.38 -16.79
CA GLY A 180 -3.69 -0.22 -17.44
C GLY A 180 -4.85 -0.42 -16.48
N LYS A 181 -4.57 -0.80 -15.22
CA LYS A 181 -5.61 -0.98 -14.19
C LYS A 181 -6.23 0.33 -13.70
N ILE A 182 -5.45 1.41 -13.65
CA ILE A 182 -6.00 2.74 -13.34
C ILE A 182 -6.90 3.20 -14.50
N MET A 183 -6.45 3.05 -15.74
CA MET A 183 -7.25 3.43 -16.91
C MET A 183 -8.56 2.63 -17.02
N GLU A 184 -8.56 1.34 -16.64
CA GLU A 184 -9.77 0.51 -16.59
C GLU A 184 -10.82 1.10 -15.62
N LEU A 185 -10.38 1.73 -14.52
CA LEU A 185 -11.26 2.37 -13.54
C LEU A 185 -11.63 3.82 -13.90
N SER A 186 -10.88 4.47 -14.77
CA SER A 186 -11.12 5.87 -15.14
C SER A 186 -12.21 6.03 -16.22
N LEU A 187 -12.60 4.93 -16.85
CA LEU A 187 -13.70 4.87 -17.81
C LEU A 187 -15.05 4.81 -17.10
#